data_f64882367e1a9e8a57e37468b653bb55
#
_entry.id   f64882367e1a9e8a57e37468b653bb55
#
_cell.length_a   1.000
_cell.length_b   1.000
_cell.length_c   1.000
_cell.angle_alpha   90.00
_cell.angle_beta   90.00
_cell.angle_gamma   90.00
#
_symmetry.space_group_name_H-M   'P 1'
#
loop_
_entity.id
_entity.type
_entity.pdbx_description
1 polymer ?
#
loop_
_entity_poly.entity_id
_entity_poly.type
_entity_poly.pdbx_seq_one_letter_code
_entity_poly.pdbx_strand_id
1 'polypeptide(L)'
;KNILNPEAVGDALERAVNLANVQSTDVALAVPTSMVITKIIEMDADMNDDEREIQIRDDAEQYIPFPLDEASLDFEVLPDRLANPNRVNVLLVATRIENVEARAEALELGGLTPKIADVESFAIENAFKVFSDTLPMGVNTVGILDIGHTMTTLSVMQNNKVIYTREQVFGGKQLTQEIQNRYGLSFEEAGRAKKSRTLPDDYDIEVLEPFLEAVVQQAARSLQFFFSSSQFNEIDHILLAGGNANIPGLAKLLQQKLGYRVTIANPFLQMGFSPQIDIKKIENDASSLMVACGLALRSFD
;
A
#
# COMPACT_ATOMS: atom_id res chain seq x y z
N LYS A 1 6.53 3.73 -9.33
CA LYS A 1 7.02 2.75 -8.35
C LYS A 1 8.22 1.89 -8.83
N ASN A 2 8.77 2.15 -10.03
CA ASN A 2 9.97 1.46 -10.50
C ASN A 2 11.21 2.03 -9.81
N ILE A 3 12.13 1.16 -9.42
CA ILE A 3 13.46 1.54 -8.95
C ILE A 3 14.31 1.80 -10.19
N LEU A 4 14.70 3.06 -10.40
CA LEU A 4 15.50 3.47 -11.56
C LEU A 4 17.01 3.53 -11.24
N ASN A 5 17.35 3.58 -9.97
CA ASN A 5 18.73 3.63 -9.48
C ASN A 5 18.80 2.84 -8.18
N PRO A 6 19.10 1.51 -8.26
CA PRO A 6 19.20 0.64 -7.09
C PRO A 6 20.28 1.08 -6.11
N GLU A 7 21.41 1.61 -6.58
CA GLU A 7 22.51 2.06 -5.72
C GLU A 7 22.06 3.23 -4.81
N ALA A 8 21.38 4.24 -5.38
CA ALA A 8 20.90 5.37 -4.59
C ALA A 8 19.85 4.95 -3.55
N VAL A 9 19.05 3.92 -3.86
CA VAL A 9 18.10 3.35 -2.91
C VAL A 9 18.84 2.55 -1.83
N GLY A 10 19.83 1.75 -2.22
CA GLY A 10 20.70 1.00 -1.32
C GLY A 10 21.41 1.90 -0.30
N ASP A 11 22.04 2.98 -0.77
CA ASP A 11 22.68 3.98 0.09
C ASP A 11 21.68 4.62 1.09
N ALA A 12 20.44 4.85 0.65
CA ALA A 12 19.41 5.40 1.54
C ALA A 12 18.94 4.40 2.58
N LEU A 13 18.83 3.13 2.20
CA LEU A 13 18.49 2.02 3.10
C LEU A 13 19.59 1.80 4.14
N GLU A 14 20.85 1.74 3.73
CA GLU A 14 21.99 1.62 4.65
C GLU A 14 21.97 2.73 5.70
N ARG A 15 21.79 3.98 5.27
CA ARG A 15 21.66 5.12 6.21
C ARG A 15 20.48 4.96 7.16
N ALA A 16 19.32 4.51 6.66
CA ALA A 16 18.12 4.32 7.47
C ALA A 16 18.31 3.22 8.52
N VAL A 17 18.88 2.08 8.13
CA VAL A 17 19.20 0.96 9.02
C VAL A 17 20.18 1.38 10.11
N ASN A 18 21.24 2.09 9.74
CA ASN A 18 22.23 2.59 10.68
C ASN A 18 21.63 3.60 11.68
N LEU A 19 20.78 4.52 11.20
CA LEU A 19 20.08 5.49 12.06
C LEU A 19 19.09 4.83 13.02
N ALA A 20 18.42 3.78 12.58
CA ALA A 20 17.45 3.03 13.38
C ALA A 20 18.14 2.01 14.32
N ASN A 21 19.45 1.80 14.16
CA ASN A 21 20.23 0.81 14.92
C ASN A 21 19.62 -0.60 14.87
N VAL A 22 19.11 -0.99 13.70
CA VAL A 22 18.52 -2.32 13.46
C VAL A 22 19.63 -3.35 13.42
N GLN A 23 19.43 -4.48 14.13
CA GLN A 23 20.43 -5.56 14.21
C GLN A 23 20.14 -6.70 13.22
N SER A 24 18.86 -6.86 12.80
CA SER A 24 18.49 -7.87 11.82
C SER A 24 18.82 -7.40 10.41
N THR A 25 19.39 -8.28 9.61
CA THR A 25 19.58 -8.07 8.17
C THR A 25 18.45 -8.65 7.34
N ASP A 26 17.68 -9.60 7.88
CA ASP A 26 16.57 -10.22 7.17
C ASP A 26 15.42 -9.25 7.01
N VAL A 27 14.88 -9.16 5.79
CA VAL A 27 13.88 -8.16 5.42
C VAL A 27 12.82 -8.74 4.49
N ALA A 28 11.57 -8.28 4.67
CA ALA A 28 10.48 -8.46 3.72
C ALA A 28 10.38 -7.23 2.81
N LEU A 29 10.13 -7.47 1.51
CA LEU A 29 9.85 -6.42 0.54
C LEU A 29 8.42 -6.52 0.01
N ALA A 30 7.88 -5.45 -0.57
CA ALA A 30 6.60 -5.46 -1.25
C ALA A 30 6.72 -5.04 -2.70
N VAL A 31 6.06 -5.81 -3.57
CA VAL A 31 5.84 -5.45 -4.97
C VAL A 31 4.57 -4.61 -5.07
N PRO A 32 4.54 -3.49 -5.82
CA PRO A 32 3.33 -2.71 -6.02
C PRO A 32 2.19 -3.56 -6.60
N THR A 33 0.99 -3.39 -6.08
CA THR A 33 -0.19 -4.17 -6.51
C THR A 33 -0.45 -4.07 -8.02
N SER A 34 -0.18 -2.91 -8.62
CA SER A 34 -0.33 -2.71 -10.07
C SER A 34 0.66 -3.50 -10.95
N MET A 35 1.71 -4.06 -10.36
CA MET A 35 2.71 -4.89 -11.03
C MET A 35 2.46 -6.39 -10.82
N VAL A 36 1.39 -6.73 -10.11
CA VAL A 36 1.07 -8.11 -9.72
C VAL A 36 -0.28 -8.51 -10.31
N ILE A 37 -0.35 -9.72 -10.81
CA ILE A 37 -1.59 -10.37 -11.24
C ILE A 37 -2.00 -11.31 -10.12
N THR A 38 -3.25 -11.18 -9.68
CA THR A 38 -3.88 -12.10 -8.73
C THR A 38 -5.09 -12.73 -9.38
N LYS A 39 -5.23 -14.04 -9.26
CA LYS A 39 -6.39 -14.79 -9.75
C LYS A 39 -6.78 -15.87 -8.75
N ILE A 40 -8.08 -16.12 -8.64
CA ILE A 40 -8.58 -17.30 -7.94
C ILE A 40 -8.93 -18.33 -9.01
N ILE A 41 -8.32 -19.50 -8.90
CA ILE A 41 -8.56 -20.65 -9.79
C ILE A 41 -9.07 -21.83 -8.95
N GLU A 42 -9.95 -22.64 -9.56
CA GLU A 42 -10.43 -23.86 -8.89
C GLU A 42 -9.57 -25.05 -9.31
N MET A 43 -9.02 -25.75 -8.32
CA MET A 43 -8.22 -26.94 -8.52
C MET A 43 -8.82 -28.14 -7.77
N ASP A 44 -8.31 -29.34 -8.05
CA ASP A 44 -8.70 -30.56 -7.36
C ASP A 44 -8.23 -30.51 -5.89
N ALA A 45 -9.10 -30.89 -4.96
CA ALA A 45 -8.77 -30.89 -3.54
C ALA A 45 -7.73 -31.96 -3.16
N ASP A 46 -7.69 -33.08 -3.89
CA ASP A 46 -6.82 -34.21 -3.60
C ASP A 46 -5.37 -34.00 -4.08
N MET A 47 -5.10 -32.96 -4.86
CA MET A 47 -3.73 -32.60 -5.30
C MET A 47 -2.89 -32.12 -4.11
N ASN A 48 -1.62 -32.54 -4.09
CA ASN A 48 -0.60 -31.94 -3.23
C ASN A 48 -0.03 -30.64 -3.87
N ASP A 49 0.80 -29.91 -3.14
CA ASP A 49 1.31 -28.62 -3.62
C ASP A 49 2.24 -28.75 -4.82
N ASP A 50 3.06 -29.81 -4.93
CA ASP A 50 3.91 -30.08 -6.08
C ASP A 50 3.07 -30.31 -7.35
N GLU A 51 2.00 -31.10 -7.24
CA GLU A 51 1.07 -31.35 -8.35
C GLU A 51 0.35 -30.08 -8.79
N ARG A 52 -0.06 -29.23 -7.83
CA ARG A 52 -0.65 -27.92 -8.11
C ARG A 52 0.33 -27.01 -8.83
N GLU A 53 1.59 -26.94 -8.35
CA GLU A 53 2.61 -26.11 -8.99
C GLU A 53 2.84 -26.53 -10.44
N ILE A 54 2.95 -27.83 -10.72
CA ILE A 54 3.11 -28.35 -12.08
C ILE A 54 1.93 -27.95 -12.96
N GLN A 55 0.70 -28.17 -12.49
CA GLN A 55 -0.48 -27.82 -13.28
C GLN A 55 -0.61 -26.31 -13.49
N ILE A 56 -0.32 -25.49 -12.50
CA ILE A 56 -0.33 -24.04 -12.62
C ILE A 56 0.68 -23.57 -13.66
N ARG A 57 1.87 -24.16 -13.67
CA ARG A 57 2.92 -23.84 -14.66
C ARG A 57 2.55 -24.27 -16.06
N ASP A 58 1.94 -25.45 -16.22
CA ASP A 58 1.48 -25.94 -17.52
C ASP A 58 0.36 -25.06 -18.09
N ASP A 59 -0.50 -24.54 -17.22
CA ASP A 59 -1.65 -23.68 -17.60
C ASP A 59 -1.32 -22.17 -17.52
N ALA A 60 -0.07 -21.80 -17.23
CA ALA A 60 0.31 -20.41 -16.90
C ALA A 60 -0.10 -19.38 -17.97
N GLU A 61 -0.02 -19.73 -19.26
CA GLU A 61 -0.41 -18.84 -20.37
C GLU A 61 -1.88 -18.42 -20.33
N GLN A 62 -2.74 -19.20 -19.64
CA GLN A 62 -4.15 -18.84 -19.44
C GLN A 62 -4.33 -17.77 -18.35
N TYR A 63 -3.36 -17.62 -17.47
CA TYR A 63 -3.45 -16.79 -16.26
C TYR A 63 -2.62 -15.53 -16.35
N ILE A 64 -1.43 -15.59 -17.00
CA ILE A 64 -0.45 -14.48 -17.03
C ILE A 64 -0.16 -14.08 -18.50
N PRO A 65 -0.03 -12.76 -18.80
CA PRO A 65 0.18 -12.24 -20.14
C PRO A 65 1.66 -12.08 -20.53
N PHE A 66 2.57 -12.81 -19.89
CA PHE A 66 4.01 -12.79 -20.16
C PHE A 66 4.59 -14.19 -20.02
N PRO A 67 5.77 -14.46 -20.64
CA PRO A 67 6.40 -15.79 -20.61
C PRO A 67 6.66 -16.28 -19.18
N LEU A 68 6.53 -17.59 -18.98
CA LEU A 68 6.68 -18.20 -17.65
C LEU A 68 8.12 -18.09 -17.12
N ASP A 69 9.13 -18.09 -18.00
CA ASP A 69 10.52 -17.88 -17.66
C ASP A 69 10.86 -16.46 -17.20
N GLU A 70 9.95 -15.48 -17.47
CA GLU A 70 10.02 -14.12 -16.93
C GLU A 70 9.14 -13.93 -15.69
N ALA A 71 8.43 -14.98 -15.23
CA ALA A 71 7.46 -14.91 -14.15
C ALA A 71 8.04 -15.35 -12.80
N SER A 72 7.87 -14.51 -11.78
CA SER A 72 7.87 -14.94 -10.38
C SER A 72 6.42 -15.25 -10.00
N LEU A 73 6.15 -16.50 -9.59
CA LEU A 73 4.83 -17.04 -9.37
C LEU A 73 4.78 -17.77 -8.04
N ASP A 74 3.70 -17.58 -7.29
CA ASP A 74 3.41 -18.26 -6.05
C ASP A 74 1.91 -18.51 -5.94
N PHE A 75 1.48 -19.45 -5.08
CA PHE A 75 0.08 -19.76 -4.88
C PHE A 75 -0.22 -20.16 -3.44
N GLU A 76 -1.47 -19.96 -3.04
CA GLU A 76 -1.99 -20.34 -1.72
C GLU A 76 -3.37 -21.00 -1.87
N VAL A 77 -3.57 -22.14 -1.21
CA VAL A 77 -4.89 -22.78 -1.12
C VAL A 77 -5.75 -22.00 -0.12
N LEU A 78 -6.86 -21.45 -0.60
CA LEU A 78 -7.75 -20.68 0.25
C LEU A 78 -8.61 -21.59 1.16
N PRO A 79 -8.88 -21.18 2.40
CA PRO A 79 -9.65 -21.97 3.35
C PRO A 79 -11.17 -21.99 3.05
N ASP A 80 -11.59 -21.35 1.97
CA ASP A 80 -13.00 -21.22 1.61
C ASP A 80 -13.60 -22.58 1.24
N ARG A 81 -14.78 -22.88 1.80
CA ARG A 81 -15.52 -24.11 1.45
C ARG A 81 -16.31 -23.88 0.17
N LEU A 82 -15.97 -24.62 -0.88
CA LEU A 82 -16.75 -24.66 -2.11
C LEU A 82 -17.98 -25.60 -1.95
N ALA A 83 -18.98 -25.37 -2.80
CA ALA A 83 -20.14 -26.25 -2.89
C ALA A 83 -19.76 -27.68 -3.30
N ASN A 84 -18.70 -27.83 -4.10
CA ASN A 84 -18.11 -29.11 -4.46
C ASN A 84 -16.92 -29.41 -3.51
N PRO A 85 -17.01 -30.43 -2.65
CA PRO A 85 -15.96 -30.76 -1.69
C PRO A 85 -14.66 -31.30 -2.34
N ASN A 86 -14.73 -31.70 -3.61
CA ASN A 86 -13.58 -32.19 -4.37
C ASN A 86 -12.79 -31.04 -5.03
N ARG A 87 -13.19 -29.78 -4.82
CA ARG A 87 -12.54 -28.61 -5.39
C ARG A 87 -12.12 -27.65 -4.30
N VAL A 88 -11.01 -26.97 -4.51
CA VAL A 88 -10.51 -25.89 -3.64
C VAL A 88 -10.24 -24.65 -4.47
N ASN A 89 -10.40 -23.50 -3.86
CA ASN A 89 -9.92 -22.23 -4.43
C ASN A 89 -8.43 -22.08 -4.15
N VAL A 90 -7.69 -21.74 -5.17
CA VAL A 90 -6.26 -21.44 -5.09
C VAL A 90 -6.06 -20.01 -5.54
N LEU A 91 -5.48 -19.20 -4.68
CA LEU A 91 -5.01 -17.85 -5.02
C LEU A 91 -3.69 -17.97 -5.74
N LEU A 92 -3.69 -17.61 -7.01
CA LEU A 92 -2.49 -17.49 -7.84
C LEU A 92 -2.01 -16.05 -7.81
N VAL A 93 -0.72 -15.84 -7.56
CA VAL A 93 -0.04 -14.54 -7.56
C VAL A 93 1.14 -14.60 -8.52
N ALA A 94 1.21 -13.67 -9.46
CA ALA A 94 2.29 -13.62 -10.42
C ALA A 94 2.75 -12.19 -10.69
N THR A 95 4.06 -12.02 -10.85
CA THR A 95 4.67 -10.76 -11.29
C THR A 95 5.85 -11.06 -12.20
N ARG A 96 6.37 -10.05 -12.92
CA ARG A 96 7.64 -10.22 -13.62
C ARG A 96 8.80 -10.36 -12.63
N ILE A 97 9.73 -11.25 -12.89
CA ILE A 97 10.95 -11.47 -12.08
C ILE A 97 11.66 -10.14 -11.84
N GLU A 98 11.81 -9.31 -12.88
CA GLU A 98 12.47 -7.99 -12.78
C GLU A 98 11.88 -7.08 -11.69
N ASN A 99 10.59 -7.20 -11.38
CA ASN A 99 9.94 -6.40 -10.33
C ASN A 99 10.38 -6.80 -8.94
N VAL A 100 10.70 -8.08 -8.73
CA VAL A 100 11.23 -8.60 -7.48
C VAL A 100 12.73 -8.32 -7.39
N GLU A 101 13.48 -8.66 -8.44
CA GLU A 101 14.94 -8.53 -8.50
C GLU A 101 15.42 -7.09 -8.27
N ALA A 102 14.80 -6.10 -8.94
CA ALA A 102 15.18 -4.70 -8.75
C ALA A 102 15.03 -4.21 -7.30
N ARG A 103 14.11 -4.81 -6.53
CA ARG A 103 13.92 -4.50 -5.10
C ARG A 103 14.89 -5.26 -4.23
N ALA A 104 15.11 -6.53 -4.55
CA ALA A 104 16.08 -7.37 -3.87
C ALA A 104 17.48 -6.76 -4.00
N GLU A 105 17.90 -6.40 -5.21
CA GLU A 105 19.19 -5.74 -5.50
C GLU A 105 19.36 -4.46 -4.64
N ALA A 106 18.34 -3.59 -4.62
CA ALA A 106 18.42 -2.37 -3.82
C ALA A 106 18.58 -2.66 -2.32
N LEU A 107 17.94 -3.70 -1.80
CA LEU A 107 18.07 -4.14 -0.41
C LEU A 107 19.47 -4.72 -0.13
N GLU A 108 19.98 -5.56 -1.02
CA GLU A 108 21.30 -6.17 -0.92
C GLU A 108 22.41 -5.11 -0.95
N LEU A 109 22.30 -4.12 -1.84
CA LEU A 109 23.19 -2.96 -1.88
C LEU A 109 23.15 -2.14 -0.58
N GLY A 110 22.01 -2.13 0.13
CA GLY A 110 21.85 -1.54 1.46
C GLY A 110 22.29 -2.43 2.62
N GLY A 111 22.92 -3.59 2.34
CA GLY A 111 23.43 -4.53 3.35
C GLY A 111 22.34 -5.40 4.00
N LEU A 112 21.17 -5.51 3.36
CA LEU A 112 20.03 -6.29 3.83
C LEU A 112 19.88 -7.60 3.03
N THR A 113 19.23 -8.59 3.62
CA THR A 113 18.99 -9.91 3.00
C THR A 113 17.47 -10.07 2.78
N PRO A 114 16.99 -9.93 1.53
CA PRO A 114 15.56 -10.14 1.24
C PRO A 114 15.20 -11.62 1.41
N LYS A 115 14.21 -11.90 2.27
CA LYS A 115 13.71 -13.25 2.55
C LYS A 115 12.31 -13.47 2.01
N ILE A 116 11.50 -12.43 2.00
CA ILE A 116 10.09 -12.49 1.60
C ILE A 116 9.82 -11.38 0.59
N ALA A 117 9.22 -11.75 -0.54
CA ALA A 117 8.59 -10.82 -1.47
C ALA A 117 7.07 -10.93 -1.31
N ASP A 118 6.43 -9.86 -0.84
CA ASP A 118 4.99 -9.77 -0.64
C ASP A 118 4.37 -8.77 -1.64
N VAL A 119 3.08 -8.60 -1.63
CA VAL A 119 2.34 -7.62 -2.42
C VAL A 119 1.86 -6.49 -1.51
N GLU A 120 1.96 -5.22 -1.98
CA GLU A 120 1.52 -4.06 -1.18
C GLU A 120 0.08 -4.21 -0.65
N SER A 121 -0.85 -4.75 -1.46
CA SER A 121 -2.23 -4.96 -1.03
C SER A 121 -2.36 -6.00 0.10
N PHE A 122 -1.57 -7.07 0.08
CA PHE A 122 -1.58 -8.07 1.15
C PHE A 122 -0.93 -7.53 2.43
N ALA A 123 0.14 -6.75 2.29
CA ALA A 123 0.72 -6.05 3.43
C ALA A 123 -0.29 -5.07 4.08
N ILE A 124 -1.03 -4.29 3.26
CA ILE A 124 -2.11 -3.42 3.77
C ILE A 124 -3.20 -4.24 4.46
N GLU A 125 -3.58 -5.39 3.89
CA GLU A 125 -4.56 -6.31 4.49
C GLU A 125 -4.11 -6.81 5.86
N ASN A 126 -2.85 -7.23 5.98
CA ASN A 126 -2.27 -7.68 7.25
C ASN A 126 -2.23 -6.55 8.29
N ALA A 127 -1.81 -5.35 7.90
CA ALA A 127 -1.83 -4.20 8.79
C ALA A 127 -3.26 -3.83 9.23
N PHE A 128 -4.23 -3.87 8.31
CA PHE A 128 -5.62 -3.53 8.61
C PHE A 128 -6.24 -4.49 9.63
N LYS A 129 -5.97 -5.80 9.53
CA LYS A 129 -6.46 -6.82 10.47
C LYS A 129 -6.11 -6.50 11.92
N VAL A 130 -4.95 -5.86 12.18
CA VAL A 130 -4.48 -5.59 13.54
C VAL A 130 -5.34 -4.53 14.25
N PHE A 131 -5.96 -3.60 13.51
CA PHE A 131 -6.73 -2.51 14.12
C PHE A 131 -8.17 -2.39 13.61
N SER A 132 -8.62 -3.27 12.73
CA SER A 132 -9.98 -3.23 12.15
C SER A 132 -11.08 -3.23 13.23
N ASP A 133 -10.87 -3.93 14.34
CA ASP A 133 -11.79 -3.97 15.48
C ASP A 133 -11.93 -2.63 16.22
N THR A 134 -11.06 -1.65 15.93
CA THR A 134 -11.18 -0.29 16.49
C THR A 134 -12.17 0.57 15.72
N LEU A 135 -12.60 0.12 14.54
CA LEU A 135 -13.60 0.80 13.74
C LEU A 135 -14.99 0.70 14.39
N PRO A 136 -15.90 1.62 14.09
CA PRO A 136 -17.25 1.57 14.62
C PRO A 136 -17.96 0.26 14.27
N MET A 137 -18.83 -0.21 15.17
CA MET A 137 -19.66 -1.40 14.92
C MET A 137 -20.49 -1.23 13.65
N GLY A 138 -20.54 -2.28 12.84
CA GLY A 138 -21.29 -2.31 11.58
C GLY A 138 -20.52 -1.82 10.35
N VAL A 139 -19.25 -1.38 10.52
CA VAL A 139 -18.36 -1.06 9.38
C VAL A 139 -17.85 -2.37 8.79
N ASN A 140 -18.22 -2.68 7.55
CA ASN A 140 -17.82 -3.89 6.84
C ASN A 140 -17.00 -3.60 5.58
N THR A 141 -17.31 -2.49 4.89
CA THR A 141 -16.63 -2.10 3.65
C THR A 141 -15.87 -0.79 3.87
N VAL A 142 -14.54 -0.87 3.81
CA VAL A 142 -13.65 0.25 4.12
C VAL A 142 -12.79 0.60 2.92
N GLY A 143 -12.83 1.88 2.51
CA GLY A 143 -11.89 2.40 1.52
C GLY A 143 -10.62 2.90 2.22
N ILE A 144 -9.46 2.30 1.94
CA ILE A 144 -8.16 2.81 2.38
C ILE A 144 -7.60 3.67 1.25
N LEU A 145 -7.54 4.98 1.47
CA LEU A 145 -7.00 5.95 0.52
C LEU A 145 -5.57 6.32 0.96
N ASP A 146 -4.60 5.66 0.35
CA ASP A 146 -3.18 5.91 0.57
C ASP A 146 -2.69 7.03 -0.35
N ILE A 147 -2.38 8.20 0.23
CA ILE A 147 -1.90 9.38 -0.49
C ILE A 147 -0.39 9.48 -0.32
N GLY A 148 0.32 8.84 -1.25
CA GLY A 148 1.77 8.80 -1.29
C GLY A 148 2.40 10.07 -1.88
N HIS A 149 3.69 9.99 -2.17
CA HIS A 149 4.42 11.10 -2.80
C HIS A 149 4.05 11.29 -4.28
N THR A 150 4.02 10.22 -5.06
CA THR A 150 3.76 10.23 -6.52
C THR A 150 2.48 9.54 -6.92
N MET A 151 1.96 8.68 -6.05
CA MET A 151 0.81 7.83 -6.31
C MET A 151 -0.21 7.98 -5.19
N THR A 152 -1.48 7.90 -5.56
CA THR A 152 -2.60 7.70 -4.64
C THR A 152 -3.24 6.36 -4.98
N THR A 153 -3.38 5.51 -3.97
CA THR A 153 -3.98 4.17 -4.10
C THR A 153 -5.27 4.11 -3.30
N LEU A 154 -6.36 3.70 -3.91
CA LEU A 154 -7.58 3.28 -3.22
C LEU A 154 -7.57 1.75 -3.12
N SER A 155 -7.56 1.21 -1.91
CA SER A 155 -7.80 -0.21 -1.64
C SER A 155 -9.13 -0.34 -0.92
N VAL A 156 -10.07 -1.13 -1.44
CA VAL A 156 -11.34 -1.39 -0.77
C VAL A 156 -11.26 -2.74 -0.07
N MET A 157 -11.52 -2.70 1.23
CA MET A 157 -11.53 -3.83 2.13
C MET A 157 -12.96 -4.28 2.38
N GLN A 158 -13.20 -5.59 2.36
CA GLN A 158 -14.42 -6.22 2.85
C GLN A 158 -14.06 -7.45 3.66
N ASN A 159 -14.61 -7.58 4.86
CA ASN A 159 -14.30 -8.70 5.76
C ASN A 159 -12.79 -8.90 5.97
N ASN A 160 -12.05 -7.81 6.14
CA ASN A 160 -10.58 -7.78 6.28
C ASN A 160 -9.80 -8.32 5.06
N LYS A 161 -10.42 -8.38 3.88
CA LYS A 161 -9.79 -8.77 2.62
C LYS A 161 -9.85 -7.62 1.62
N VAL A 162 -8.79 -7.44 0.84
CA VAL A 162 -8.79 -6.49 -0.28
C VAL A 162 -9.61 -7.06 -1.43
N ILE A 163 -10.68 -6.36 -1.81
CA ILE A 163 -11.56 -6.75 -2.93
C ILE A 163 -11.37 -5.89 -4.18
N TYR A 164 -10.70 -4.75 -4.04
CA TYR A 164 -10.44 -3.84 -5.14
C TYR A 164 -9.23 -2.97 -4.83
N THR A 165 -8.42 -2.71 -5.85
CA THR A 165 -7.30 -1.76 -5.77
C THR A 165 -7.22 -0.93 -7.04
N ARG A 166 -7.02 0.38 -6.89
CA ARG A 166 -6.79 1.31 -7.99
C ARG A 166 -5.72 2.31 -7.65
N GLU A 167 -4.74 2.41 -8.53
CA GLU A 167 -3.65 3.39 -8.43
C GLU A 167 -3.86 4.55 -9.39
N GLN A 168 -3.47 5.74 -8.98
CA GLN A 168 -3.47 6.97 -9.79
C GLN A 168 -2.17 7.73 -9.59
N VAL A 169 -1.63 8.28 -10.69
CA VAL A 169 -0.43 9.13 -10.66
C VAL A 169 -0.82 10.51 -10.14
N PHE A 170 -0.97 10.61 -8.82
CA PHE A 170 -1.28 11.83 -8.09
C PHE A 170 -0.78 11.69 -6.64
N GLY A 171 -0.19 12.73 -6.06
CA GLY A 171 0.29 12.70 -4.68
C GLY A 171 0.98 13.97 -4.23
N GLY A 172 1.68 13.91 -3.12
CA GLY A 172 2.34 15.06 -2.49
C GLY A 172 3.43 15.73 -3.32
N LYS A 173 3.88 15.09 -4.42
CA LYS A 173 4.81 15.68 -5.39
C LYS A 173 4.17 16.88 -6.08
N GLN A 174 2.90 16.81 -6.47
CA GLN A 174 2.17 17.90 -7.10
C GLN A 174 2.14 19.12 -6.16
N LEU A 175 1.79 18.90 -4.88
CA LEU A 175 1.81 19.99 -3.90
C LEU A 175 3.20 20.62 -3.76
N THR A 176 4.25 19.80 -3.70
CA THR A 176 5.63 20.34 -3.64
C THR A 176 6.00 21.13 -4.89
N GLN A 177 5.54 20.68 -6.06
CA GLN A 177 5.75 21.35 -7.33
C GLN A 177 5.02 22.71 -7.42
N GLU A 178 3.79 22.79 -6.93
CA GLU A 178 3.05 24.04 -6.85
C GLU A 178 3.73 25.07 -5.93
N ILE A 179 4.24 24.60 -4.76
CA ILE A 179 5.04 25.44 -3.85
C ILE A 179 6.30 25.95 -4.55
N GLN A 180 7.03 25.06 -5.25
CA GLN A 180 8.20 25.41 -6.02
C GLN A 180 7.89 26.50 -7.06
N ASN A 181 6.86 26.27 -7.87
CA ASN A 181 6.49 27.16 -8.97
C ASN A 181 6.06 28.54 -8.44
N ARG A 182 5.26 28.57 -7.36
CA ARG A 182 4.71 29.82 -6.84
C ARG A 182 5.75 30.69 -6.13
N TYR A 183 6.62 30.06 -5.33
CA TYR A 183 7.55 30.78 -4.45
C TYR A 183 9.00 30.79 -4.97
N GLY A 184 9.27 30.22 -6.15
CA GLY A 184 10.61 30.22 -6.76
C GLY A 184 11.64 29.40 -5.96
N LEU A 185 11.19 28.41 -5.18
CA LEU A 185 12.05 27.54 -4.38
C LEU A 185 12.60 26.39 -5.20
N SER A 186 13.72 25.81 -4.79
CA SER A 186 14.12 24.48 -5.26
C SER A 186 13.14 23.41 -4.76
N PHE A 187 13.10 22.24 -5.40
CA PHE A 187 12.21 21.15 -4.98
C PHE A 187 12.46 20.71 -3.53
N GLU A 188 13.72 20.69 -3.12
CA GLU A 188 14.11 20.34 -1.74
C GLU A 188 13.68 21.39 -0.73
N GLU A 189 13.86 22.68 -1.04
CA GLU A 189 13.42 23.80 -0.19
C GLU A 189 11.90 23.81 -0.06
N ALA A 190 11.16 23.62 -1.15
CA ALA A 190 9.71 23.50 -1.15
C ALA A 190 9.24 22.29 -0.29
N GLY A 191 9.93 21.17 -0.41
CA GLY A 191 9.64 19.98 0.43
C GLY A 191 9.90 20.22 1.92
N ARG A 192 10.95 20.93 2.29
CA ARG A 192 11.26 21.32 3.67
C ARG A 192 10.23 22.32 4.19
N ALA A 193 9.96 23.40 3.44
CA ALA A 193 9.00 24.43 3.82
C ALA A 193 7.58 23.87 4.02
N LYS A 194 7.17 22.93 3.16
CA LYS A 194 5.91 22.17 3.32
C LYS A 194 5.84 21.43 4.65
N LYS A 195 6.91 20.71 5.04
CA LYS A 195 6.96 19.94 6.29
C LYS A 195 7.03 20.84 7.53
N SER A 196 7.82 21.89 7.49
CA SER A 196 8.01 22.82 8.62
C SER A 196 6.91 23.90 8.71
N ARG A 197 6.01 23.98 7.72
CA ARG A 197 4.96 25.01 7.58
C ARG A 197 5.54 26.44 7.63
N THR A 198 6.67 26.66 6.98
CA THR A 198 7.33 27.95 6.89
C THR A 198 7.09 28.60 5.53
N LEU A 199 5.83 28.55 5.08
CA LEU A 199 5.37 29.13 3.83
C LEU A 199 4.67 30.48 4.06
N PRO A 200 4.58 31.37 3.04
CA PRO A 200 3.86 32.64 3.15
C PRO A 200 2.37 32.49 3.52
N ASP A 201 1.77 33.55 4.03
CA ASP A 201 0.38 33.55 4.52
C ASP A 201 -0.67 33.21 3.43
N ASP A 202 -0.34 33.44 2.16
CA ASP A 202 -1.22 33.09 1.04
C ASP A 202 -1.19 31.60 0.65
N TYR A 203 -0.28 30.81 1.25
CA TYR A 203 -0.10 29.40 0.93
C TYR A 203 -1.38 28.58 1.09
N ASP A 204 -2.10 28.77 2.18
CA ASP A 204 -3.29 27.96 2.48
C ASP A 204 -4.36 28.16 1.40
N ILE A 205 -4.61 29.41 0.99
CA ILE A 205 -5.66 29.74 0.02
C ILE A 205 -5.24 29.42 -1.42
N GLU A 206 -4.00 29.76 -1.77
CA GLU A 206 -3.56 29.78 -3.17
C GLU A 206 -2.93 28.48 -3.64
N VAL A 207 -2.46 27.64 -2.71
CA VAL A 207 -1.76 26.40 -3.03
C VAL A 207 -2.39 25.19 -2.35
N LEU A 208 -2.61 25.27 -1.04
CA LEU A 208 -3.09 24.10 -0.28
C LEU A 208 -4.56 23.76 -0.60
N GLU A 209 -5.46 24.75 -0.54
CA GLU A 209 -6.90 24.51 -0.83
C GLU A 209 -7.12 23.92 -2.24
N PRO A 210 -6.53 24.45 -3.33
CA PRO A 210 -6.63 23.82 -4.65
C PRO A 210 -6.12 22.38 -4.69
N PHE A 211 -5.01 22.09 -4.00
CA PHE A 211 -4.50 20.73 -3.89
C PHE A 211 -5.46 19.80 -3.13
N LEU A 212 -6.03 20.25 -2.02
CA LEU A 212 -7.01 19.46 -1.26
C LEU A 212 -8.27 19.15 -2.08
N GLU A 213 -8.79 20.13 -2.84
CA GLU A 213 -9.90 19.90 -3.77
C GLU A 213 -9.52 18.89 -4.87
N ALA A 214 -8.30 18.93 -5.39
CA ALA A 214 -7.81 17.95 -6.35
C ALA A 214 -7.75 16.54 -5.74
N VAL A 215 -7.29 16.39 -4.48
CA VAL A 215 -7.32 15.10 -3.74
C VAL A 215 -8.76 14.58 -3.66
N VAL A 216 -9.72 15.42 -3.31
CA VAL A 216 -11.14 15.03 -3.22
C VAL A 216 -11.65 14.53 -4.58
N GLN A 217 -11.34 15.22 -5.66
CA GLN A 217 -11.73 14.82 -7.01
C GLN A 217 -11.14 13.47 -7.40
N GLN A 218 -9.86 13.21 -7.06
CA GLN A 218 -9.23 11.94 -7.33
C GLN A 218 -9.85 10.80 -6.51
N ALA A 219 -10.14 11.05 -5.23
CA ALA A 219 -10.83 10.09 -4.37
C ALA A 219 -12.24 9.77 -4.89
N ALA A 220 -13.04 10.80 -5.23
CA ALA A 220 -14.37 10.62 -5.81
C ALA A 220 -14.34 9.79 -7.10
N ARG A 221 -13.38 10.08 -8.00
CA ARG A 221 -13.20 9.34 -9.24
C ARG A 221 -12.84 7.87 -8.98
N SER A 222 -11.94 7.61 -8.02
CA SER A 222 -11.56 6.23 -7.65
C SER A 222 -12.73 5.44 -7.12
N LEU A 223 -13.54 6.03 -6.23
CA LEU A 223 -14.77 5.43 -5.71
C LEU A 223 -15.79 5.18 -6.82
N GLN A 224 -15.99 6.13 -7.73
CA GLN A 224 -16.88 5.96 -8.87
C GLN A 224 -16.49 4.77 -9.73
N PHE A 225 -15.19 4.59 -9.99
CA PHE A 225 -14.70 3.41 -10.73
C PHE A 225 -14.96 2.12 -9.95
N PHE A 226 -14.73 2.11 -8.64
CA PHE A 226 -15.07 0.95 -7.81
C PHE A 226 -16.54 0.59 -7.91
N PHE A 227 -17.44 1.55 -7.70
CA PHE A 227 -18.89 1.31 -7.77
C PHE A 227 -19.36 0.86 -9.16
N SER A 228 -18.79 1.41 -10.23
CA SER A 228 -19.16 1.04 -11.59
C SER A 228 -18.64 -0.33 -12.02
N SER A 229 -17.58 -0.85 -11.38
CA SER A 229 -16.94 -2.13 -11.70
C SER A 229 -17.27 -3.26 -10.74
N SER A 230 -18.07 -3.00 -9.72
CA SER A 230 -18.43 -3.95 -8.66
C SER A 230 -19.93 -3.95 -8.39
N GLN A 231 -20.37 -4.85 -7.51
CA GLN A 231 -21.77 -4.88 -7.05
C GLN A 231 -22.07 -3.92 -5.89
N PHE A 232 -21.07 -3.15 -5.45
CA PHE A 232 -21.20 -2.22 -4.33
C PHE A 232 -21.67 -0.86 -4.82
N ASN A 233 -22.53 -0.19 -4.04
CA ASN A 233 -23.03 1.16 -4.29
C ASN A 233 -22.51 2.18 -3.27
N GLU A 234 -21.93 1.70 -2.16
CA GLU A 234 -21.40 2.52 -1.08
C GLU A 234 -20.26 1.80 -0.35
N ILE A 235 -19.54 2.57 0.47
CA ILE A 235 -18.60 2.09 1.48
C ILE A 235 -19.01 2.67 2.83
N ASP A 236 -18.62 2.01 3.92
CA ASP A 236 -19.04 2.46 5.26
C ASP A 236 -18.09 3.52 5.84
N HIS A 237 -16.81 3.45 5.46
CA HIS A 237 -15.75 4.26 6.07
C HIS A 237 -14.58 4.48 5.11
N ILE A 238 -13.90 5.62 5.25
CA ILE A 238 -12.62 5.90 4.57
C ILE A 238 -11.52 6.03 5.61
N LEU A 239 -10.46 5.27 5.43
CA LEU A 239 -9.19 5.42 6.15
C LEU A 239 -8.18 6.16 5.26
N LEU A 240 -7.62 7.26 5.77
CA LEU A 240 -6.54 7.96 5.10
C LEU A 240 -5.20 7.37 5.52
N ALA A 241 -4.43 6.90 4.55
CA ALA A 241 -3.08 6.39 4.71
C ALA A 241 -2.09 7.18 3.85
N GLY A 242 -0.81 6.88 4.00
CA GLY A 242 0.28 7.52 3.27
C GLY A 242 0.81 8.79 3.93
N GLY A 243 1.95 9.25 3.45
CA GLY A 243 2.67 10.38 4.04
C GLY A 243 1.96 11.74 3.91
N ASN A 244 0.88 11.82 3.12
CA ASN A 244 0.08 13.05 2.97
C ASN A 244 -1.28 12.95 3.69
N ALA A 245 -1.58 11.86 4.39
CA ALA A 245 -2.85 11.69 5.11
C ALA A 245 -3.06 12.75 6.21
N ASN A 246 -1.97 13.21 6.83
CA ASN A 246 -1.98 14.17 7.94
C ASN A 246 -2.01 15.64 7.49
N ILE A 247 -2.22 15.93 6.19
CA ILE A 247 -2.36 17.32 5.73
C ILE A 247 -3.58 17.96 6.41
N PRO A 248 -3.41 19.13 7.08
CA PRO A 248 -4.50 19.79 7.78
C PRO A 248 -5.69 20.05 6.90
N GLY A 249 -6.87 19.76 7.44
CA GLY A 249 -8.14 19.97 6.75
C GLY A 249 -8.54 18.87 5.77
N LEU A 250 -7.63 18.01 5.32
CA LEU A 250 -7.89 16.98 4.30
C LEU A 250 -9.00 16.01 4.71
N ALA A 251 -8.90 15.38 5.88
CA ALA A 251 -9.90 14.42 6.35
C ALA A 251 -11.30 15.06 6.46
N LYS A 252 -11.35 16.29 7.00
CA LYS A 252 -12.61 17.03 7.12
C LYS A 252 -13.21 17.36 5.75
N LEU A 253 -12.39 17.80 4.81
CA LEU A 253 -12.84 18.14 3.46
C LEU A 253 -13.36 16.90 2.71
N LEU A 254 -12.62 15.79 2.76
CA LEU A 254 -13.07 14.52 2.19
C LEU A 254 -14.41 14.06 2.79
N GLN A 255 -14.54 14.12 4.12
CA GLN A 255 -15.80 13.76 4.79
C GLN A 255 -16.96 14.63 4.32
N GLN A 256 -16.76 15.95 4.21
CA GLN A 256 -17.79 16.89 3.78
C GLN A 256 -18.20 16.69 2.31
N LYS A 257 -17.23 16.43 1.43
CA LYS A 257 -17.47 16.36 -0.01
C LYS A 257 -17.93 14.98 -0.47
N LEU A 258 -17.45 13.91 0.16
CA LEU A 258 -17.80 12.54 -0.22
C LEU A 258 -18.96 11.95 0.59
N GLY A 259 -19.28 12.54 1.75
CA GLY A 259 -20.37 12.07 2.60
C GLY A 259 -20.06 10.86 3.48
N TYR A 260 -18.82 10.33 3.42
CA TYR A 260 -18.38 9.19 4.22
C TYR A 260 -17.65 9.65 5.48
N ARG A 261 -17.69 8.84 6.53
CA ARG A 261 -16.84 9.07 7.70
C ARG A 261 -15.38 8.83 7.30
N VAL A 262 -14.50 9.77 7.65
CA VAL A 262 -13.07 9.73 7.30
C VAL A 262 -12.24 9.80 8.56
N THR A 263 -11.32 8.85 8.74
CA THR A 263 -10.31 8.87 9.82
C THR A 263 -8.92 8.57 9.27
N ILE A 264 -7.89 8.94 10.02
CA ILE A 264 -6.50 8.67 9.65
C ILE A 264 -6.14 7.25 10.12
N ALA A 265 -5.52 6.47 9.25
CA ALA A 265 -5.08 5.11 9.55
C ALA A 265 -3.92 5.13 10.57
N ASN A 266 -4.01 4.27 11.55
CA ASN A 266 -2.94 4.03 12.51
C ASN A 266 -2.85 2.52 12.82
N PRO A 267 -1.92 1.79 12.21
CA PRO A 267 -1.79 0.35 12.42
C PRO A 267 -1.27 -0.02 13.81
N PHE A 268 -0.83 0.95 14.60
CA PHE A 268 -0.22 0.73 15.91
C PHE A 268 -1.18 0.94 17.09
N LEU A 269 -2.47 1.23 16.83
CA LEU A 269 -3.45 1.58 17.89
C LEU A 269 -3.60 0.52 18.99
N GLN A 270 -3.38 -0.76 18.66
CA GLN A 270 -3.48 -1.87 19.60
C GLN A 270 -2.13 -2.49 19.98
N MET A 271 -1.03 -1.86 19.56
CA MET A 271 0.32 -2.36 19.84
C MET A 271 0.92 -1.75 21.11
N GLY A 272 1.64 -2.57 21.88
CA GLY A 272 2.50 -2.09 22.94
C GLY A 272 3.83 -1.54 22.37
N PHE A 273 4.37 -0.50 22.98
CA PHE A 273 5.65 0.10 22.56
C PHE A 273 6.76 -0.19 23.55
N SER A 274 7.98 -0.48 23.04
CA SER A 274 9.18 -0.49 23.84
C SER A 274 9.44 0.92 24.43
N PRO A 275 9.96 1.02 25.68
CA PRO A 275 10.31 2.30 26.28
C PRO A 275 11.31 3.16 25.49
N GLN A 276 12.02 2.56 24.55
CA GLN A 276 13.00 3.25 23.70
C GLN A 276 12.35 3.98 22.50
N ILE A 277 11.06 3.71 22.22
CA ILE A 277 10.35 4.26 21.07
C ILE A 277 9.72 5.61 21.44
N ASP A 278 9.97 6.61 20.60
CA ASP A 278 9.26 7.90 20.67
C ASP A 278 7.84 7.74 20.09
N ILE A 279 6.87 7.54 20.97
CA ILE A 279 5.46 7.33 20.61
C ILE A 279 4.92 8.49 19.77
N LYS A 280 5.30 9.74 20.07
CA LYS A 280 4.82 10.91 19.32
C LYS A 280 5.27 10.90 17.87
N LYS A 281 6.49 10.43 17.60
CA LYS A 281 6.98 10.26 16.23
C LYS A 281 6.19 9.17 15.51
N ILE A 282 5.98 8.02 16.15
CA ILE A 282 5.18 6.94 15.57
C ILE A 282 3.76 7.41 15.27
N GLU A 283 3.09 8.10 16.20
CA GLU A 283 1.73 8.61 15.96
C GLU A 283 1.67 9.58 14.77
N ASN A 284 2.66 10.44 14.60
CA ASN A 284 2.74 11.36 13.47
C ASN A 284 2.96 10.66 12.12
N ASP A 285 3.74 9.58 12.12
CA ASP A 285 4.13 8.86 10.91
C ASP A 285 3.25 7.61 10.64
N ALA A 286 2.39 7.22 11.58
CA ALA A 286 1.62 5.97 11.58
C ALA A 286 0.89 5.72 10.25
N SER A 287 0.24 6.74 9.70
CA SER A 287 -0.49 6.64 8.44
C SER A 287 0.39 6.26 7.24
N SER A 288 1.67 6.60 7.27
CA SER A 288 2.64 6.27 6.21
C SER A 288 3.26 4.88 6.34
N LEU A 289 3.01 4.20 7.48
CA LEU A 289 3.64 2.94 7.84
C LEU A 289 2.74 1.72 7.65
N MET A 290 1.60 1.84 6.98
CA MET A 290 0.66 0.74 6.75
C MET A 290 1.33 -0.47 6.08
N VAL A 291 2.02 -0.26 4.95
CA VAL A 291 2.70 -1.33 4.22
C VAL A 291 3.85 -1.91 5.06
N ALA A 292 4.68 -1.05 5.68
CA ALA A 292 5.79 -1.49 6.51
C ALA A 292 5.33 -2.32 7.73
N CYS A 293 4.23 -1.91 8.37
CA CYS A 293 3.61 -2.66 9.47
C CYS A 293 3.14 -4.05 8.99
N GLY A 294 2.45 -4.10 7.85
CA GLY A 294 1.95 -5.36 7.30
C GLY A 294 3.07 -6.32 6.89
N LEU A 295 4.17 -5.80 6.35
CA LEU A 295 5.37 -6.59 6.05
C LEU A 295 6.03 -7.13 7.33
N ALA A 296 6.10 -6.30 8.38
CA ALA A 296 6.68 -6.72 9.66
C ALA A 296 5.86 -7.81 10.40
N LEU A 297 4.60 -8.03 9.98
CA LEU A 297 3.75 -9.10 10.51
C LEU A 297 3.93 -10.44 9.76
N ARG A 298 4.78 -10.48 8.73
CA ARG A 298 5.12 -11.71 8.03
C ARG A 298 6.05 -12.57 8.89
N SER A 299 5.82 -13.89 8.87
CA SER A 299 6.74 -14.87 9.45
C SER A 299 7.94 -15.05 8.51
N PHE A 300 9.10 -15.32 9.08
CA PHE A 300 10.35 -15.68 8.37
C PHE A 300 10.69 -17.17 8.57
N ASP A 301 9.73 -17.97 9.03
CA ASP A 301 9.86 -19.40 9.29
C ASP A 301 9.83 -20.24 8.02
#